data_47ebdbd8811740b9b93ea3e62999fc27
#
_entry.id   47ebdbd8811740b9b93ea3e62999fc27
#
_cell.length_a   1.000
_cell.length_b   1.000
_cell.length_c   1.000
_cell.angle_alpha   90.00
_cell.angle_beta   90.00
_cell.angle_gamma   90.00
#
_symmetry.space_group_name_H-M   'P 1'
#
loop_
_entity.id
_entity.type
_entity.pdbx_description
1 polymer ?
#
loop_
_entity_poly.entity_id
_entity_poly.type
_entity_poly.pdbx_seq_one_letter_code
_entity_poly.pdbx_strand_id
1 'polypeptide(L)'
;MRLLKNIFIFFVFLVGTLEARDYIIVQSTTSTANTGLLDLLSEKFLEEKGIEVRAVAVGTGTAIANAKKGDGDVLMVHAKQDELKFVEEDFGVERFDLMYNDFVIVGPNNDPANIKNETEISGVMKKLSSPSFKFISRDDNSGTHKKELSLWNIIGIQSPDHSSYIKTGSGMANTINVAAEMQGYVLTDRGTWISFTNKNDLTILFEGDSALFNPYGIIAVNPKKFPHVEFEKSQEFIDWLLTGTGNDLIKNYKIDGQQLFFTYN
;
A
#
# COMPACT_ATOMS: atom_id res chain seq x y z
N MET A 1 68.08 48.14 14.16
CA MET A 1 67.81 47.15 13.09
C MET A 1 66.91 46.03 13.70
N ARG A 2 65.61 46.12 13.53
CA ARG A 2 64.64 45.13 14.06
C ARG A 2 64.26 44.24 12.91
N LEU A 3 64.57 42.92 12.99
CA LEU A 3 64.06 41.89 12.08
C LEU A 3 62.62 41.57 12.43
N LEU A 4 61.71 41.89 11.52
CA LEU A 4 60.34 41.35 11.53
C LEU A 4 60.41 39.93 10.96
N LYS A 5 60.09 38.91 11.79
CA LYS A 5 59.84 37.54 11.35
C LYS A 5 58.35 37.46 10.84
N ASN A 6 58.19 37.29 9.55
CA ASN A 6 56.91 36.98 8.95
C ASN A 6 56.53 35.53 9.30
N ILE A 7 55.50 35.33 10.13
CA ILE A 7 54.89 34.03 10.37
C ILE A 7 53.79 33.86 9.29
N PHE A 8 54.04 32.96 8.35
CA PHE A 8 53.04 32.54 7.35
C PHE A 8 52.20 31.44 8.00
N ILE A 9 50.96 31.79 8.39
CA ILE A 9 49.98 30.81 8.86
C ILE A 9 49.33 30.18 7.64
N PHE A 10 49.64 28.90 7.39
CA PHE A 10 49.03 28.10 6.34
C PHE A 10 47.67 27.59 6.86
N PHE A 11 46.59 28.20 6.40
CA PHE A 11 45.24 27.69 6.67
C PHE A 11 44.94 26.48 5.72
N VAL A 12 45.06 25.28 6.23
CA VAL A 12 44.60 24.07 5.51
C VAL A 12 43.07 24.04 5.60
N PHE A 13 42.43 24.45 4.54
CA PHE A 13 40.99 24.20 4.38
C PHE A 13 40.78 22.69 4.14
N LEU A 14 40.33 21.97 5.18
CA LEU A 14 39.79 20.62 5.02
C LEU A 14 38.45 20.77 4.29
N VAL A 15 38.45 20.69 2.96
CA VAL A 15 37.23 20.56 2.17
C VAL A 15 36.79 19.11 2.37
N GLY A 16 35.90 18.89 3.35
CA GLY A 16 35.18 17.64 3.45
C GLY A 16 34.35 17.49 2.18
N THR A 17 34.64 16.50 1.36
CA THR A 17 33.77 16.08 0.26
C THR A 17 32.47 15.62 0.90
N LEU A 18 31.41 16.39 0.78
CA LEU A 18 30.04 15.86 0.94
C LEU A 18 29.88 14.82 -0.18
N GLU A 19 30.09 13.55 0.12
CA GLU A 19 29.64 12.50 -0.78
C GLU A 19 28.12 12.59 -0.82
N ALA A 20 27.58 12.87 -2.01
CA ALA A 20 26.16 12.77 -2.24
C ALA A 20 25.75 11.32 -1.98
N ARG A 21 24.86 11.09 -1.02
CA ARG A 21 24.35 9.73 -0.76
C ARG A 21 23.69 9.18 -2.00
N ASP A 22 24.00 7.95 -2.33
CA ASP A 22 23.28 7.21 -3.35
C ASP A 22 21.80 7.07 -2.94
N TYR A 23 20.88 7.26 -3.87
CA TYR A 23 19.47 7.14 -3.58
C TYR A 23 18.69 6.54 -4.75
N ILE A 24 17.49 6.03 -4.45
CA ILE A 24 16.46 5.66 -5.40
C ILE A 24 15.15 6.34 -5.03
N ILE A 25 14.32 6.63 -6.04
CA ILE A 25 12.97 7.18 -5.86
C ILE A 25 11.96 6.05 -6.04
N VAL A 26 11.18 5.77 -4.97
CA VAL A 26 10.12 4.75 -4.99
C VAL A 26 8.77 5.43 -5.07
N GLN A 27 8.09 5.27 -6.21
CA GLN A 27 6.70 5.69 -6.39
C GLN A 27 5.77 4.68 -5.69
N SER A 28 5.07 5.12 -4.65
CA SER A 28 4.20 4.24 -3.85
C SER A 28 2.87 4.92 -3.51
N THR A 29 2.08 4.29 -2.64
CA THR A 29 0.74 4.79 -2.29
C THR A 29 0.68 5.34 -0.87
N THR A 30 -0.22 6.32 -0.67
CA THR A 30 -0.47 6.88 0.68
C THR A 30 -0.95 5.81 1.66
N SER A 31 -1.68 4.79 1.21
CA SER A 31 -2.11 3.68 2.06
C SER A 31 -0.93 2.86 2.56
N THR A 32 0.08 2.60 1.70
CA THR A 32 1.31 1.90 2.09
C THR A 32 2.13 2.74 3.08
N ALA A 33 2.33 4.03 2.79
CA ALA A 33 3.08 4.91 3.68
C ALA A 33 2.42 5.04 5.06
N ASN A 34 1.09 5.16 5.11
CA ASN A 34 0.34 5.29 6.38
C ASN A 34 0.49 4.07 7.31
N THR A 35 0.94 2.92 6.82
CA THR A 35 1.22 1.77 7.68
C THR A 35 2.54 1.89 8.43
N GLY A 36 3.45 2.76 8.01
CA GLY A 36 4.81 2.87 8.55
C GLY A 36 5.78 1.80 8.03
N LEU A 37 5.32 0.80 7.26
CA LEU A 37 6.20 -0.24 6.72
C LEU A 37 7.27 0.34 5.80
N LEU A 38 6.87 1.28 4.92
CA LEU A 38 7.78 1.86 3.94
C LEU A 38 8.92 2.65 4.60
N ASP A 39 8.65 3.34 5.70
CA ASP A 39 9.66 4.05 6.48
C ASP A 39 10.65 3.07 7.12
N LEU A 40 10.15 1.99 7.72
CA LEU A 40 10.99 0.92 8.28
C LEU A 40 11.90 0.29 7.22
N LEU A 41 11.35 -0.05 6.06
CA LEU A 41 12.12 -0.65 4.96
C LEU A 41 13.18 0.32 4.43
N SER A 42 12.84 1.61 4.29
CA SER A 42 13.76 2.65 3.82
C SER A 42 14.94 2.84 4.78
N GLU A 43 14.66 2.90 6.08
CA GLU A 43 15.70 3.01 7.13
C GLU A 43 16.64 1.81 7.11
N LYS A 44 16.10 0.60 7.08
CA LYS A 44 16.90 -0.64 7.11
C LYS A 44 17.70 -0.86 5.84
N PHE A 45 17.15 -0.53 4.69
CA PHE A 45 17.91 -0.60 3.43
C PHE A 45 19.08 0.39 3.41
N LEU A 46 18.88 1.62 3.90
CA LEU A 46 19.94 2.59 4.07
C LEU A 46 21.03 2.09 5.01
N GLU A 47 20.65 1.50 6.16
CA GLU A 47 21.60 0.94 7.12
C GLU A 47 22.46 -0.20 6.52
N GLU A 48 21.85 -1.09 5.73
CA GLU A 48 22.53 -2.28 5.22
C GLU A 48 23.29 -2.03 3.90
N LYS A 49 22.76 -1.16 3.04
CA LYS A 49 23.25 -0.98 1.66
C LYS A 49 23.85 0.41 1.38
N GLY A 50 23.63 1.36 2.28
CA GLY A 50 24.10 2.74 2.09
C GLY A 50 23.30 3.53 1.03
N ILE A 51 22.21 2.98 0.52
CA ILE A 51 21.33 3.59 -0.49
C ILE A 51 20.09 4.15 0.18
N GLU A 52 19.85 5.45 0.00
CA GLU A 52 18.65 6.13 0.52
C GLU A 52 17.42 5.81 -0.34
N VAL A 53 16.33 5.40 0.28
CA VAL A 53 15.03 5.24 -0.39
C VAL A 53 14.18 6.50 -0.18
N ARG A 54 13.91 7.23 -1.25
CA ARG A 54 13.05 8.42 -1.26
C ARG A 54 11.66 8.03 -1.73
N ALA A 55 10.78 7.77 -0.77
CA ALA A 55 9.41 7.36 -1.08
C ALA A 55 8.53 8.56 -1.48
N VAL A 56 7.85 8.46 -2.61
CA VAL A 56 6.82 9.39 -3.07
C VAL A 56 5.47 8.71 -2.93
N ALA A 57 4.76 9.00 -1.84
CA ALA A 57 3.49 8.38 -1.48
C ALA A 57 2.31 9.24 -1.95
N VAL A 58 1.65 8.79 -3.01
CA VAL A 58 0.51 9.47 -3.65
C VAL A 58 -0.63 8.48 -3.95
N GLY A 59 -1.69 8.91 -4.61
CA GLY A 59 -2.72 7.98 -5.10
C GLY A 59 -2.14 7.02 -6.16
N THR A 60 -2.61 5.77 -6.21
CA THR A 60 -2.11 4.72 -7.11
C THR A 60 -1.97 5.18 -8.57
N GLY A 61 -3.00 5.82 -9.11
CA GLY A 61 -2.96 6.34 -10.50
C GLY A 61 -1.89 7.40 -10.71
N THR A 62 -1.65 8.25 -9.72
CA THR A 62 -0.59 9.28 -9.76
C THR A 62 0.80 8.64 -9.65
N ALA A 63 1.00 7.64 -8.78
CA ALA A 63 2.25 6.90 -8.68
C ALA A 63 2.64 6.25 -10.02
N ILE A 64 1.69 5.56 -10.65
CA ILE A 64 1.88 4.96 -11.98
C ILE A 64 2.17 6.04 -13.04
N ALA A 65 1.43 7.17 -13.01
CA ALA A 65 1.66 8.26 -13.97
C ALA A 65 3.04 8.91 -13.82
N ASN A 66 3.53 9.06 -12.59
CA ASN A 66 4.89 9.54 -12.33
C ASN A 66 5.93 8.55 -12.85
N ALA A 67 5.80 7.25 -12.54
CA ALA A 67 6.70 6.21 -13.03
C ALA A 67 6.69 6.14 -14.57
N LYS A 68 5.55 6.35 -15.24
CA LYS A 68 5.44 6.43 -16.72
C LYS A 68 6.17 7.63 -17.32
N LYS A 69 6.52 8.64 -16.53
CA LYS A 69 7.33 9.80 -16.97
C LYS A 69 8.81 9.61 -16.68
N GLY A 70 9.19 8.55 -15.95
CA GLY A 70 10.54 8.37 -15.44
C GLY A 70 10.82 9.17 -14.16
N ASP A 71 9.79 9.69 -13.48
CA ASP A 71 9.92 10.45 -12.23
C ASP A 71 10.10 9.52 -10.99
N GLY A 72 10.66 8.33 -11.19
CA GLY A 72 10.96 7.35 -10.17
C GLY A 72 11.75 6.18 -10.73
N ASP A 73 12.44 5.46 -9.85
CA ASP A 73 13.29 4.33 -10.19
C ASP A 73 12.55 3.00 -9.98
N VAL A 74 11.64 2.98 -8.99
CA VAL A 74 10.83 1.82 -8.62
C VAL A 74 9.36 2.24 -8.50
N LEU A 75 8.46 1.39 -8.99
CA LEU A 75 7.01 1.45 -8.76
C LEU A 75 6.62 0.35 -7.78
N MET A 76 6.05 0.69 -6.61
CA MET A 76 5.57 -0.24 -5.59
C MET A 76 4.14 0.11 -5.20
N VAL A 77 3.18 -0.57 -5.81
CA VAL A 77 1.74 -0.29 -5.66
C VAL A 77 0.91 -1.59 -5.57
N HIS A 78 -0.41 -1.49 -5.49
CA HIS A 78 -1.32 -2.62 -5.34
C HIS A 78 -2.51 -2.53 -6.33
N ALA A 79 -2.21 -2.39 -7.61
CA ALA A 79 -3.18 -2.36 -8.71
C ALA A 79 -2.73 -3.28 -9.83
N LYS A 80 -2.79 -4.60 -9.59
CA LYS A 80 -2.17 -5.63 -10.43
C LYS A 80 -2.43 -5.47 -11.93
N GLN A 81 -3.65 -5.10 -12.34
CA GLN A 81 -3.98 -4.90 -13.75
C GLN A 81 -3.21 -3.72 -14.37
N ASP A 82 -3.13 -2.60 -13.65
CA ASP A 82 -2.41 -1.42 -14.09
C ASP A 82 -0.89 -1.64 -14.07
N GLU A 83 -0.39 -2.44 -13.10
CA GLU A 83 1.01 -2.84 -12.99
C GLU A 83 1.44 -3.74 -14.16
N LEU A 84 0.62 -4.72 -14.53
CA LEU A 84 0.87 -5.57 -15.70
C LEU A 84 0.88 -4.75 -17.00
N LYS A 85 -0.06 -3.81 -17.12
CA LYS A 85 -0.10 -2.89 -18.27
C LYS A 85 1.13 -1.97 -18.32
N PHE A 86 1.63 -1.53 -17.16
CA PHE A 86 2.86 -0.72 -17.07
C PHE A 86 4.07 -1.47 -17.65
N VAL A 87 4.18 -2.78 -17.41
CA VAL A 87 5.23 -3.64 -17.98
C VAL A 87 4.96 -3.93 -19.45
N GLU A 88 3.72 -4.25 -19.85
CA GLU A 88 3.33 -4.51 -21.24
C GLU A 88 3.62 -3.30 -22.16
N GLU A 89 3.51 -2.09 -21.66
CA GLU A 89 3.82 -0.84 -22.37
C GLU A 89 5.31 -0.44 -22.29
N ASP A 90 6.19 -1.34 -21.84
CA ASP A 90 7.64 -1.14 -21.70
C ASP A 90 8.05 0.00 -20.73
N PHE A 91 7.19 0.44 -19.82
CA PHE A 91 7.57 1.41 -18.80
C PHE A 91 8.30 0.78 -17.61
N GLY A 92 8.04 -0.49 -17.30
CA GLY A 92 8.72 -1.31 -16.33
C GLY A 92 9.40 -2.52 -16.96
N VAL A 93 10.39 -3.11 -16.27
CA VAL A 93 11.11 -4.27 -16.78
C VAL A 93 10.37 -5.56 -16.50
N GLU A 94 10.06 -5.82 -15.24
CA GLU A 94 9.39 -7.02 -14.76
C GLU A 94 8.61 -6.69 -13.49
N ARG A 95 7.44 -7.33 -13.33
CA ARG A 95 6.62 -7.22 -12.13
C ARG A 95 6.84 -8.42 -11.21
N PHE A 96 7.19 -8.15 -9.97
CA PHE A 96 7.27 -9.17 -8.93
C PHE A 96 6.08 -9.03 -7.97
N ASP A 97 5.52 -10.15 -7.53
CA ASP A 97 4.59 -10.21 -6.41
C ASP A 97 5.40 -10.04 -5.11
N LEU A 98 5.29 -8.89 -4.46
CA LEU A 98 6.10 -8.55 -3.29
C LEU A 98 5.48 -9.08 -1.99
N MET A 99 4.26 -8.67 -1.73
CA MET A 99 3.51 -8.97 -0.52
C MET A 99 2.01 -8.82 -0.80
N TYR A 100 1.20 -9.21 0.16
CA TYR A 100 -0.23 -8.88 0.16
C TYR A 100 -0.69 -8.49 1.55
N ASN A 101 -1.69 -7.64 1.62
CA ASN A 101 -2.60 -7.53 2.75
C ASN A 101 -3.98 -7.99 2.28
N ASP A 102 -4.97 -7.90 3.14
CA ASP A 102 -6.32 -8.27 2.77
C ASP A 102 -7.32 -7.17 3.10
N PHE A 103 -8.47 -7.32 2.49
CA PHE A 103 -9.70 -6.66 2.90
C PHE A 103 -10.46 -7.56 3.84
N VAL A 104 -11.24 -6.95 4.70
CA VAL A 104 -12.13 -7.62 5.64
C VAL A 104 -13.53 -7.04 5.54
N ILE A 105 -14.55 -7.87 5.76
CA ILE A 105 -15.91 -7.37 5.97
C ILE A 105 -16.12 -7.23 7.47
N VAL A 106 -16.34 -6.00 7.90
CA VAL A 106 -16.70 -5.70 9.28
C VAL A 106 -18.19 -5.36 9.38
N GLY A 107 -18.78 -5.63 10.52
CA GLY A 107 -20.19 -5.38 10.76
C GLY A 107 -20.51 -5.52 12.25
N PRO A 108 -21.80 -5.36 12.62
CA PRO A 108 -22.25 -5.43 14.00
C PRO A 108 -21.96 -6.80 14.63
N ASN A 109 -21.51 -6.83 15.86
CA ASN A 109 -21.04 -8.04 16.54
C ASN A 109 -22.12 -9.16 16.62
N ASN A 110 -23.39 -8.80 16.65
CA ASN A 110 -24.52 -9.74 16.63
C ASN A 110 -24.80 -10.39 15.25
N ASP A 111 -24.10 -9.92 14.19
CA ASP A 111 -24.15 -10.46 12.83
C ASP A 111 -25.54 -10.85 12.32
N PRO A 112 -26.49 -9.91 12.18
CA PRO A 112 -27.85 -10.23 11.80
C PRO A 112 -27.98 -10.90 10.40
N ALA A 113 -27.00 -10.69 9.50
CA ALA A 113 -26.94 -11.35 8.20
C ALA A 113 -26.31 -12.76 8.29
N ASN A 114 -25.73 -13.13 9.44
CA ASN A 114 -25.07 -14.40 9.67
C ASN A 114 -23.99 -14.71 8.63
N ILE A 115 -23.17 -13.70 8.29
CA ILE A 115 -22.09 -13.83 7.31
C ILE A 115 -20.86 -14.55 7.89
N LYS A 116 -20.68 -14.56 9.20
CA LYS A 116 -19.57 -15.22 9.88
C LYS A 116 -19.51 -16.72 9.61
N ASN A 117 -20.63 -17.33 9.27
CA ASN A 117 -20.72 -18.77 8.95
C ASN A 117 -20.51 -19.08 7.45
N GLU A 118 -20.29 -18.07 6.61
CA GLU A 118 -19.96 -18.29 5.20
C GLU A 118 -18.48 -18.73 5.06
N THR A 119 -18.23 -19.54 4.05
CA THR A 119 -16.92 -20.02 3.68
C THR A 119 -16.34 -19.35 2.44
N GLU A 120 -17.21 -18.67 1.68
CA GLU A 120 -16.87 -17.99 0.43
C GLU A 120 -17.46 -16.58 0.39
N ILE A 121 -16.72 -15.65 -0.19
CA ILE A 121 -17.15 -14.25 -0.34
C ILE A 121 -18.46 -14.12 -1.17
N SER A 122 -18.69 -15.02 -2.12
CA SER A 122 -19.91 -15.05 -2.91
C SER A 122 -21.18 -15.22 -2.05
N GLY A 123 -21.12 -16.07 -1.04
CA GLY A 123 -22.20 -16.27 -0.05
C GLY A 123 -22.40 -15.02 0.80
N VAL A 124 -21.33 -14.39 1.26
CA VAL A 124 -21.36 -13.13 2.00
C VAL A 124 -22.04 -12.03 1.20
N MET A 125 -21.55 -11.78 -0.03
CA MET A 125 -22.09 -10.72 -0.89
C MET A 125 -23.56 -10.96 -1.23
N LYS A 126 -23.96 -12.23 -1.46
CA LYS A 126 -25.36 -12.59 -1.70
C LYS A 126 -26.26 -12.26 -0.50
N LYS A 127 -25.82 -12.51 0.73
CA LYS A 127 -26.58 -12.10 1.93
C LYS A 127 -26.67 -10.60 2.06
N LEU A 128 -25.54 -9.91 1.87
CA LEU A 128 -25.45 -8.46 2.02
C LEU A 128 -26.13 -7.69 0.86
N SER A 129 -26.46 -8.34 -0.25
CA SER A 129 -27.28 -7.73 -1.31
C SER A 129 -28.77 -7.63 -0.96
N SER A 130 -29.19 -8.21 0.16
CA SER A 130 -30.56 -8.11 0.64
C SER A 130 -30.87 -6.72 1.23
N PRO A 131 -32.03 -6.11 0.92
CA PRO A 131 -32.45 -4.84 1.53
C PRO A 131 -32.68 -4.92 3.03
N SER A 132 -32.67 -6.11 3.62
CA SER A 132 -32.79 -6.30 5.08
C SER A 132 -31.53 -5.87 5.84
N PHE A 133 -30.39 -5.76 5.17
CA PHE A 133 -29.12 -5.44 5.79
C PHE A 133 -28.51 -4.19 5.17
N LYS A 134 -27.97 -3.31 6.02
CA LYS A 134 -27.30 -2.10 5.54
C LYS A 134 -25.88 -2.45 5.12
N PHE A 135 -25.49 -2.07 3.92
CA PHE A 135 -24.11 -2.07 3.46
C PHE A 135 -23.66 -0.64 3.21
N ILE A 136 -22.53 -0.28 3.79
CA ILE A 136 -22.00 1.10 3.74
C ILE A 136 -20.83 1.11 2.77
N SER A 137 -21.02 1.77 1.64
CA SER A 137 -20.03 1.93 0.58
C SER A 137 -19.30 3.25 0.70
N ARG A 138 -18.01 3.25 0.36
CA ARG A 138 -17.24 4.50 0.21
C ARG A 138 -17.73 5.34 -0.97
N ASP A 139 -18.07 4.74 -2.08
CA ASP A 139 -18.55 5.39 -3.32
C ASP A 139 -17.68 6.58 -3.78
N ASP A 140 -16.33 6.48 -3.63
CA ASP A 140 -15.36 7.56 -3.83
C ASP A 140 -14.28 7.24 -4.88
N ASN A 141 -14.48 6.20 -5.69
CA ASN A 141 -13.51 5.69 -6.68
C ASN A 141 -12.13 5.28 -6.13
N SER A 142 -12.00 5.11 -4.81
CA SER A 142 -10.78 4.60 -4.17
C SER A 142 -10.51 3.14 -4.51
N GLY A 143 -9.31 2.65 -4.15
CA GLY A 143 -8.97 1.22 -4.26
C GLY A 143 -9.96 0.31 -3.52
N THR A 144 -10.40 0.71 -2.32
CA THR A 144 -11.42 -0.03 -1.55
C THR A 144 -12.76 -0.05 -2.25
N HIS A 145 -13.22 1.08 -2.82
CA HIS A 145 -14.47 1.12 -3.59
C HIS A 145 -14.38 0.25 -4.85
N LYS A 146 -13.27 0.30 -5.57
CA LYS A 146 -13.05 -0.59 -6.74
C LYS A 146 -13.05 -2.07 -6.35
N LYS A 147 -12.45 -2.43 -5.22
CA LYS A 147 -12.50 -3.78 -4.66
C LYS A 147 -13.93 -4.18 -4.33
N GLU A 148 -14.68 -3.33 -3.65
CA GLU A 148 -16.09 -3.56 -3.33
C GLU A 148 -16.91 -3.87 -4.58
N LEU A 149 -16.80 -3.03 -5.64
CA LEU A 149 -17.48 -3.27 -6.91
C LEU A 149 -17.07 -4.59 -7.55
N SER A 150 -15.80 -4.99 -7.45
CA SER A 150 -15.37 -6.30 -7.94
C SER A 150 -16.01 -7.47 -7.17
N LEU A 151 -16.25 -7.32 -5.87
CA LEU A 151 -16.94 -8.33 -5.07
C LEU A 151 -18.42 -8.42 -5.42
N TRP A 152 -19.11 -7.29 -5.65
CA TRP A 152 -20.49 -7.30 -6.15
C TRP A 152 -20.60 -7.99 -7.51
N ASN A 153 -19.61 -7.81 -8.39
CA ASN A 153 -19.58 -8.45 -9.69
C ASN A 153 -19.44 -9.99 -9.61
N ILE A 154 -18.87 -10.55 -8.54
CA ILE A 154 -18.82 -12.02 -8.32
C ILE A 154 -20.22 -12.63 -8.31
N ILE A 155 -21.20 -11.90 -7.80
CA ILE A 155 -22.60 -12.34 -7.76
C ILE A 155 -23.45 -11.79 -8.91
N GLY A 156 -22.80 -11.20 -9.94
CA GLY A 156 -23.45 -10.74 -11.16
C GLY A 156 -24.20 -9.41 -11.07
N ILE A 157 -23.91 -8.58 -10.06
CA ILE A 157 -24.47 -7.22 -9.94
C ILE A 157 -23.35 -6.18 -9.91
N GLN A 158 -23.63 -4.95 -10.34
CA GLN A 158 -22.65 -3.86 -10.24
C GLN A 158 -22.58 -3.32 -8.81
N SER A 159 -23.73 -3.09 -8.21
CA SER A 159 -23.93 -2.71 -6.80
C SER A 159 -25.39 -2.93 -6.45
N PRO A 160 -25.76 -3.07 -5.17
CA PRO A 160 -27.16 -3.11 -4.76
C PRO A 160 -27.91 -1.82 -5.13
N ASP A 161 -29.14 -1.97 -5.63
CA ASP A 161 -30.03 -0.83 -6.00
C ASP A 161 -31.22 -0.75 -5.03
N HIS A 162 -30.92 -0.41 -3.77
CA HIS A 162 -31.92 -0.22 -2.73
C HIS A 162 -31.41 0.72 -1.63
N SER A 163 -32.31 1.25 -0.81
CA SER A 163 -32.01 2.26 0.22
C SER A 163 -31.11 1.78 1.36
N SER A 164 -30.92 0.46 1.51
CA SER A 164 -29.99 -0.10 2.51
C SER A 164 -28.54 -0.16 2.00
N TYR A 165 -28.28 0.10 0.72
CA TYR A 165 -26.94 0.34 0.19
C TYR A 165 -26.62 1.83 0.28
N ILE A 166 -25.80 2.19 1.28
CA ILE A 166 -25.58 3.58 1.67
C ILE A 166 -24.23 4.05 1.16
N LYS A 167 -24.25 5.06 0.32
CA LYS A 167 -23.09 5.67 -0.32
C LYS A 167 -22.64 6.87 0.50
N THR A 168 -21.41 6.83 1.03
CA THR A 168 -20.89 7.92 1.87
C THR A 168 -20.15 9.01 1.08
N GLY A 169 -19.61 8.67 -0.10
CA GLY A 169 -18.76 9.57 -0.88
C GLY A 169 -17.52 10.04 -0.13
N SER A 170 -17.01 9.24 0.83
CA SER A 170 -16.00 9.71 1.79
C SER A 170 -14.92 8.67 2.10
N GLY A 171 -13.85 9.12 2.79
CA GLY A 171 -12.73 8.27 3.20
C GLY A 171 -13.13 7.18 4.18
N MET A 172 -12.26 6.15 4.32
CA MET A 172 -12.57 4.91 5.05
C MET A 172 -12.97 5.13 6.50
N ALA A 173 -12.24 5.99 7.23
CA ALA A 173 -12.55 6.27 8.63
C ALA A 173 -13.99 6.81 8.83
N ASN A 174 -14.44 7.73 7.97
CA ASN A 174 -15.81 8.24 8.02
C ASN A 174 -16.82 7.16 7.63
N THR A 175 -16.51 6.33 6.64
CA THR A 175 -17.37 5.22 6.23
C THR A 175 -17.55 4.19 7.34
N ILE A 176 -16.49 3.86 8.10
CA ILE A 176 -16.58 2.97 9.27
C ILE A 176 -17.43 3.62 10.38
N ASN A 177 -17.28 4.92 10.64
CA ASN A 177 -18.13 5.61 11.61
C ASN A 177 -19.62 5.51 11.25
N VAL A 178 -19.95 5.74 9.96
CA VAL A 178 -21.34 5.59 9.49
C VAL A 178 -21.81 4.14 9.65
N ALA A 179 -20.96 3.14 9.37
CA ALA A 179 -21.30 1.73 9.57
C ALA A 179 -21.59 1.43 11.05
N ALA A 180 -20.78 1.97 11.96
CA ALA A 180 -20.98 1.80 13.40
C ALA A 180 -22.30 2.41 13.88
N GLU A 181 -22.60 3.64 13.49
CA GLU A 181 -23.84 4.33 13.86
C GLU A 181 -25.09 3.65 13.28
N MET A 182 -24.99 3.12 12.08
CA MET A 182 -26.12 2.51 11.38
C MET A 182 -26.23 1.00 11.62
N GLN A 183 -25.32 0.40 12.37
CA GLN A 183 -25.24 -1.06 12.57
C GLN A 183 -25.21 -1.77 11.21
N GLY A 184 -24.35 -1.29 10.30
CA GLY A 184 -24.21 -1.78 8.94
C GLY A 184 -22.91 -2.55 8.72
N TYR A 185 -22.83 -3.19 7.56
CA TYR A 185 -21.63 -3.89 7.10
C TYR A 185 -20.81 -2.98 6.20
N VAL A 186 -19.48 -3.14 6.21
CA VAL A 186 -18.58 -2.34 5.39
C VAL A 186 -17.34 -3.15 5.01
N LEU A 187 -16.86 -2.94 3.79
CA LEU A 187 -15.55 -3.44 3.35
C LEU A 187 -14.47 -2.45 3.78
N THR A 188 -13.41 -2.94 4.41
CA THR A 188 -12.23 -2.13 4.72
C THR A 188 -10.95 -2.94 4.53
N ASP A 189 -9.83 -2.29 4.24
CA ASP A 189 -8.54 -2.96 4.35
C ASP A 189 -8.19 -3.21 5.84
N ARG A 190 -7.47 -4.31 6.10
CA ARG A 190 -7.10 -4.72 7.46
C ARG A 190 -6.27 -3.67 8.17
N GLY A 191 -5.35 -2.99 7.46
CA GLY A 191 -4.49 -1.97 8.07
C GLY A 191 -5.30 -0.81 8.62
N THR A 192 -6.26 -0.30 7.84
CA THR A 192 -7.19 0.73 8.30
C THR A 192 -8.02 0.24 9.49
N TRP A 193 -8.53 -0.99 9.42
CA TRP A 193 -9.30 -1.57 10.53
C TRP A 193 -8.49 -1.69 11.83
N ILE A 194 -7.25 -2.16 11.75
CA ILE A 194 -6.37 -2.29 12.93
C ILE A 194 -6.14 -0.92 13.57
N SER A 195 -5.77 0.08 12.77
CA SER A 195 -5.44 1.43 13.23
C SER A 195 -6.67 2.26 13.64
N PHE A 196 -7.88 1.82 13.27
CA PHE A 196 -9.11 2.54 13.57
C PHE A 196 -9.51 2.34 15.03
N THR A 197 -9.64 3.44 15.77
CA THR A 197 -9.87 3.37 17.23
C THR A 197 -11.35 3.31 17.62
N ASN A 198 -12.24 3.97 16.85
CA ASN A 198 -13.66 4.08 17.16
C ASN A 198 -14.48 2.92 16.59
N LYS A 199 -14.11 1.70 16.94
CA LYS A 199 -14.77 0.49 16.40
C LYS A 199 -16.18 0.26 16.92
N ASN A 200 -16.51 0.86 18.07
CA ASN A 200 -17.79 0.63 18.76
C ASN A 200 -18.13 -0.87 18.83
N ASP A 201 -19.32 -1.25 18.35
CA ASP A 201 -19.81 -2.63 18.33
C ASP A 201 -19.46 -3.40 17.02
N LEU A 202 -18.62 -2.83 16.15
CA LEU A 202 -18.18 -3.48 14.94
C LEU A 202 -17.05 -4.47 15.21
N THR A 203 -17.08 -5.60 14.48
CA THR A 203 -16.01 -6.61 14.49
C THR A 203 -15.79 -7.16 13.09
N ILE A 204 -14.64 -7.83 12.87
CA ILE A 204 -14.43 -8.59 11.64
C ILE A 204 -15.38 -9.80 11.65
N LEU A 205 -16.18 -9.91 10.61
CA LEU A 205 -17.14 -10.99 10.44
C LEU A 205 -16.77 -11.93 9.31
N PHE A 206 -16.00 -11.47 8.33
CA PHE A 206 -15.53 -12.32 7.24
C PHE A 206 -14.15 -11.87 6.75
N GLU A 207 -13.25 -12.85 6.56
CA GLU A 207 -11.86 -12.68 6.13
C GLU A 207 -11.31 -13.96 5.49
N GLY A 208 -10.14 -13.92 4.89
CA GLY A 208 -9.36 -15.08 4.45
C GLY A 208 -9.72 -15.64 3.08
N ASP A 209 -10.78 -15.14 2.41
CA ASP A 209 -11.06 -15.51 1.02
C ASP A 209 -10.06 -14.87 0.06
N SER A 210 -9.61 -15.62 -0.94
CA SER A 210 -8.61 -15.13 -1.92
C SER A 210 -9.06 -13.91 -2.70
N ALA A 211 -10.37 -13.73 -2.90
CA ALA A 211 -10.94 -12.54 -3.54
C ALA A 211 -10.78 -11.27 -2.67
N LEU A 212 -10.51 -11.42 -1.39
CA LEU A 212 -10.21 -10.30 -0.48
C LEU A 212 -8.72 -9.91 -0.49
N PHE A 213 -7.86 -10.71 -1.09
CA PHE A 213 -6.43 -10.37 -1.12
C PHE A 213 -6.17 -9.11 -1.94
N ASN A 214 -5.23 -8.32 -1.44
CA ASN A 214 -4.77 -7.08 -2.03
C ASN A 214 -3.27 -7.20 -2.31
N PRO A 215 -2.90 -7.74 -3.49
CA PRO A 215 -1.52 -7.99 -3.83
C PRO A 215 -0.78 -6.70 -4.15
N TYR A 216 0.42 -6.55 -3.63
CA TYR A 216 1.36 -5.49 -3.93
C TYR A 216 2.40 -6.01 -4.93
N GLY A 217 2.59 -5.25 -6.00
CA GLY A 217 3.66 -5.47 -6.95
C GLY A 217 4.81 -4.50 -6.75
N ILE A 218 6.00 -4.93 -7.16
CA ILE A 218 7.19 -4.09 -7.25
C ILE A 218 7.82 -4.25 -8.63
N ILE A 219 8.22 -3.13 -9.24
CA ILE A 219 8.65 -3.05 -10.64
C ILE A 219 9.77 -2.02 -10.74
N ALA A 220 10.92 -2.39 -11.32
CA ALA A 220 11.93 -1.42 -11.71
C ALA A 220 11.49 -0.69 -12.97
N VAL A 221 11.64 0.63 -12.99
CA VAL A 221 11.39 1.46 -14.16
C VAL A 221 12.41 1.14 -15.25
N ASN A 222 11.97 1.11 -16.52
CA ASN A 222 12.77 0.59 -17.62
C ASN A 222 13.90 1.55 -18.04
N PRO A 223 15.18 1.20 -17.83
CA PRO A 223 16.32 2.05 -18.14
C PRO A 223 16.52 2.27 -19.65
N LYS A 224 15.98 1.38 -20.50
CA LYS A 224 16.02 1.57 -21.96
C LYS A 224 15.13 2.74 -22.40
N LYS A 225 14.06 2.99 -21.67
CA LYS A 225 13.13 4.09 -21.94
C LYS A 225 13.54 5.37 -21.19
N PHE A 226 14.12 5.22 -20.00
CA PHE A 226 14.54 6.29 -19.12
C PHE A 226 15.99 6.10 -18.64
N PRO A 227 17.00 6.52 -19.45
CA PRO A 227 18.41 6.24 -19.14
C PRO A 227 18.94 6.88 -17.83
N HIS A 228 18.17 7.76 -17.19
CA HIS A 228 18.56 8.44 -15.96
C HIS A 228 18.12 7.70 -14.70
N VAL A 229 17.30 6.63 -14.80
CA VAL A 229 16.85 5.88 -13.62
C VAL A 229 17.99 5.02 -13.06
N GLU A 230 18.00 4.90 -11.76
CA GLU A 230 19.00 4.14 -10.99
C GLU A 230 18.69 2.64 -10.97
N PHE A 231 18.77 2.01 -12.15
CA PHE A 231 18.29 0.63 -12.38
C PHE A 231 18.99 -0.40 -11.48
N GLU A 232 20.33 -0.37 -11.41
CA GLU A 232 21.10 -1.34 -10.63
C GLU A 232 20.74 -1.28 -9.13
N LYS A 233 20.63 -0.07 -8.60
CA LYS A 233 20.22 0.16 -7.20
C LYS A 233 18.76 -0.26 -6.96
N SER A 234 17.90 -0.08 -7.97
CA SER A 234 16.51 -0.52 -7.93
C SER A 234 16.40 -2.04 -7.88
N GLN A 235 17.20 -2.75 -8.66
CA GLN A 235 17.27 -4.22 -8.60
C GLN A 235 17.79 -4.69 -7.23
N GLU A 236 18.81 -4.06 -6.68
CA GLU A 236 19.31 -4.39 -5.35
C GLU A 236 18.21 -4.21 -4.26
N PHE A 237 17.42 -3.15 -4.36
CA PHE A 237 16.29 -2.94 -3.46
C PHE A 237 15.20 -4.00 -3.65
N ILE A 238 14.86 -4.34 -4.89
CA ILE A 238 13.86 -5.37 -5.21
C ILE A 238 14.32 -6.74 -4.68
N ASP A 239 15.56 -7.15 -4.95
CA ASP A 239 16.11 -8.42 -4.49
C ASP A 239 16.15 -8.51 -2.96
N TRP A 240 16.52 -7.41 -2.29
CA TRP A 240 16.52 -7.30 -0.84
C TRP A 240 15.11 -7.46 -0.25
N LEU A 241 14.09 -6.92 -0.91
CA LEU A 241 12.69 -7.07 -0.50
C LEU A 241 12.12 -8.46 -0.78
N LEU A 242 12.55 -9.12 -1.86
CA LEU A 242 12.00 -10.43 -2.25
C LEU A 242 12.65 -11.60 -1.51
N THR A 243 13.95 -11.54 -1.25
CA THR A 243 14.73 -12.68 -0.74
C THR A 243 15.69 -12.35 0.41
N GLY A 244 15.87 -11.07 0.73
CA GLY A 244 16.79 -10.61 1.77
C GLY A 244 16.10 -10.24 3.08
N THR A 245 16.80 -9.47 3.90
CA THR A 245 16.32 -8.95 5.20
C THR A 245 15.00 -8.19 5.06
N GLY A 246 14.77 -7.49 3.94
CA GLY A 246 13.53 -6.79 3.67
C GLY A 246 12.31 -7.72 3.65
N ASN A 247 12.46 -8.93 3.11
CA ASN A 247 11.40 -9.94 3.15
C ASN A 247 11.05 -10.35 4.58
N ASP A 248 12.07 -10.58 5.42
CA ASP A 248 11.86 -10.94 6.81
C ASP A 248 11.21 -9.80 7.62
N LEU A 249 11.56 -8.55 7.31
CA LEU A 249 10.92 -7.39 7.91
C LEU A 249 9.43 -7.32 7.55
N ILE A 250 9.07 -7.55 6.29
CA ILE A 250 7.66 -7.60 5.86
C ILE A 250 6.90 -8.72 6.59
N LYS A 251 7.46 -9.94 6.64
CA LYS A 251 6.86 -11.11 7.32
C LYS A 251 6.59 -10.87 8.80
N ASN A 252 7.45 -10.12 9.46
CA ASN A 252 7.39 -9.87 10.90
C ASN A 252 6.72 -8.53 11.25
N TYR A 253 6.31 -7.74 10.24
CA TYR A 253 5.72 -6.44 10.47
C TYR A 253 4.35 -6.54 11.12
N LYS A 254 4.20 -5.87 12.27
CA LYS A 254 2.96 -5.89 13.07
C LYS A 254 2.58 -4.47 13.49
N ILE A 255 1.29 -4.20 13.46
CA ILE A 255 0.68 -3.02 14.09
C ILE A 255 -0.19 -3.53 15.23
N ASP A 256 0.00 -2.99 16.44
CA ASP A 256 -0.71 -3.41 17.66
C ASP A 256 -0.67 -4.94 17.89
N GLY A 257 0.49 -5.57 17.57
CA GLY A 257 0.69 -7.01 17.72
C GLY A 257 0.06 -7.87 16.63
N GLN A 258 -0.67 -7.29 15.67
CA GLN A 258 -1.31 -7.98 14.56
C GLN A 258 -0.49 -7.87 13.27
N GLN A 259 -0.30 -9.00 12.59
CA GLN A 259 0.39 -9.03 11.30
C GLN A 259 -0.48 -8.35 10.23
N LEU A 260 0.14 -7.45 9.46
CA LEU A 260 -0.56 -6.67 8.44
C LEU A 260 -0.24 -7.13 7.03
N PHE A 261 0.99 -7.54 6.78
CA PHE A 261 1.44 -7.98 5.46
C PHE A 261 1.90 -9.43 5.50
N PHE A 262 1.70 -10.12 4.38
CA PHE A 262 2.10 -11.50 4.15
C PHE A 262 2.92 -11.56 2.88
N THR A 263 3.93 -12.42 2.82
CA THR A 263 4.74 -12.67 1.61
C THR A 263 4.29 -13.97 0.95
N TYR A 264 4.68 -14.15 -0.30
CA TYR A 264 4.33 -15.35 -1.08
C TYR A 264 5.29 -16.53 -0.85
N ASN A 265 6.37 -16.32 -0.08
CA ASN A 265 7.42 -17.33 0.20
C ASN A 265 7.40 -17.76 1.67
#